data_28f862a1aa39f575b106d33021bb62b4
#
_entry.id   28f862a1aa39f575b106d33021bb62b4
#
_cell.length_a   1.000
_cell.length_b   1.000
_cell.length_c   1.000
_cell.angle_alpha   90.00
_cell.angle_beta   90.00
_cell.angle_gamma   90.00
#
_symmetry.space_group_name_H-M   'P 1'
#
loop_
_entity.id
_entity.type
_entity.pdbx_description
1 polymer ?
#
loop_
_entity_poly.entity_id
_entity_poly.type
_entity_poly.pdbx_seq_one_letter_code
_entity_poly.pdbx_strand_id
1 'polypeptide(L)'
;KIYNQNPLLKGVNDDFDTLSELYSKLRDNDIESHYLFHAVPLRGMKHHRTSVKKGIDLSNALSSCGEFSGRAKAKYCILSDIGKIIVYQDTIVDRRKKDNSILLKSGFNIENRLKWNPSWQKPDSVELDENGTMYVWYLDGLDEQVQDIKKETSLSAQF
;
A
#
# COMPACT_ATOMS: atom_id res chain seq x y z
N LYS A 1 10.37 -2.71 23.92
CA LYS A 1 10.67 -2.83 22.46
C LYS A 1 10.08 -1.65 21.74
N ILE A 2 10.80 -1.14 20.74
CA ILE A 2 10.38 -0.05 19.87
C ILE A 2 10.10 -0.64 18.48
N TYR A 3 8.96 -0.24 17.89
CA TYR A 3 8.55 -0.67 16.56
C TYR A 3 8.42 0.54 15.64
N ASN A 4 9.05 0.48 14.48
CA ASN A 4 8.88 1.50 13.45
C ASN A 4 7.69 1.17 12.55
N GLN A 5 6.88 2.20 12.27
CA GLN A 5 5.79 2.17 11.30
C GLN A 5 5.91 3.45 10.47
N ASN A 6 6.46 3.35 9.27
CA ASN A 6 6.67 4.50 8.40
C ASN A 6 5.81 4.44 7.14
N PRO A 7 5.33 5.58 6.63
CA PRO A 7 4.67 5.63 5.33
C PRO A 7 5.70 5.58 4.19
N LEU A 8 5.30 4.97 3.07
CA LEU A 8 5.99 5.08 1.79
C LEU A 8 5.54 6.37 1.12
N LEU A 9 6.44 7.32 0.97
CA LEU A 9 6.16 8.65 0.44
C LEU A 9 6.94 8.90 -0.84
N LYS A 10 6.21 9.19 -1.92
CA LYS A 10 6.78 9.53 -3.23
C LYS A 10 7.71 10.74 -3.12
N GLY A 11 8.91 10.62 -3.70
CA GLY A 11 9.95 11.65 -3.68
C GLY A 11 10.64 11.86 -2.32
N VAL A 12 10.38 10.97 -1.34
CA VAL A 12 11.00 11.04 0.00
C VAL A 12 11.77 9.75 0.30
N ASN A 13 11.09 8.61 0.26
CA ASN A 13 11.65 7.30 0.59
C ASN A 13 11.12 6.20 -0.34
N ASP A 14 10.79 6.53 -1.57
CA ASP A 14 10.21 5.63 -2.55
C ASP A 14 11.25 4.98 -3.49
N ASP A 15 12.45 4.79 -2.97
CA ASP A 15 13.54 4.06 -3.61
C ASP A 15 14.19 3.06 -2.64
N PHE A 16 14.90 2.07 -3.22
CA PHE A 16 15.50 0.98 -2.47
C PHE A 16 16.60 1.46 -1.51
N ASP A 17 17.49 2.33 -1.98
CA ASP A 17 18.69 2.74 -1.21
C ASP A 17 18.28 3.51 0.04
N THR A 18 17.36 4.47 -0.10
CA THR A 18 16.82 5.25 1.03
C THR A 18 16.13 4.36 2.06
N LEU A 19 15.31 3.40 1.63
CA LEU A 19 14.63 2.48 2.54
C LEU A 19 15.60 1.50 3.21
N SER A 20 16.60 0.98 2.47
CA SER A 20 17.63 0.09 3.00
C SER A 20 18.45 0.80 4.06
N GLU A 21 18.91 2.02 3.79
CA GLU A 21 19.63 2.85 4.76
C GLU A 21 18.80 3.13 6.02
N LEU A 22 17.53 3.50 5.85
CA LEU A 22 16.60 3.72 6.97
C LEU A 22 16.48 2.48 7.85
N TYR A 23 16.22 1.31 7.25
CA TYR A 23 16.03 0.08 8.02
C TYR A 23 17.32 -0.43 8.65
N SER A 24 18.47 -0.20 8.04
CA SER A 24 19.77 -0.47 8.66
C SER A 24 20.00 0.38 9.90
N LYS A 25 19.75 1.69 9.81
CA LYS A 25 19.87 2.62 10.96
C LYS A 25 18.89 2.29 12.08
N LEU A 26 17.66 1.88 11.76
CA LEU A 26 16.69 1.44 12.77
C LEU A 26 17.17 0.20 13.50
N ARG A 27 17.67 -0.81 12.77
CA ARG A 27 18.21 -2.02 13.34
C ARG A 27 19.42 -1.75 14.25
N ASP A 28 20.33 -0.88 13.83
CA ASP A 28 21.52 -0.49 14.61
C ASP A 28 21.16 0.20 15.94
N ASN A 29 19.94 0.70 16.06
CA ASN A 29 19.38 1.30 17.27
C ASN A 29 18.33 0.43 17.98
N ASP A 30 18.33 -0.87 17.75
CA ASP A 30 17.38 -1.83 18.34
C ASP A 30 15.90 -1.52 18.09
N ILE A 31 15.59 -0.84 16.97
CA ILE A 31 14.24 -0.53 16.53
C ILE A 31 13.82 -1.56 15.48
N GLU A 32 12.76 -2.33 15.78
CA GLU A 32 12.24 -3.35 14.87
C GLU A 32 11.36 -2.69 13.78
N SER A 33 11.62 -3.02 12.51
CA SER A 33 10.76 -2.63 11.39
C SER A 33 9.46 -3.44 11.45
N HIS A 34 8.30 -2.75 11.50
CA HIS A 34 7.01 -3.43 11.62
C HIS A 34 6.18 -3.29 10.35
N TYR A 35 5.82 -2.05 9.97
CA TYR A 35 5.08 -1.79 8.75
C TYR A 35 5.71 -0.69 7.91
N LEU A 36 5.71 -0.93 6.59
CA LEU A 36 5.82 0.11 5.57
C LEU A 36 4.40 0.36 5.05
N PHE A 37 3.82 1.50 5.38
CA PHE A 37 2.45 1.83 4.96
C PHE A 37 2.42 2.49 3.60
N HIS A 38 1.53 2.06 2.72
CA HIS A 38 1.14 2.89 1.58
C HIS A 38 0.52 4.20 2.07
N ALA A 39 0.93 5.34 1.50
CA ALA A 39 0.38 6.64 1.88
C ALA A 39 -1.15 6.67 1.69
N VAL A 40 -1.87 6.98 2.76
CA VAL A 40 -3.34 6.97 2.79
C VAL A 40 -3.90 8.02 1.83
N PRO A 41 -5.04 7.77 1.12
CA PRO A 41 -5.64 8.70 0.19
C PRO A 41 -6.35 9.87 0.89
N LEU A 42 -5.58 10.69 1.61
CA LEU A 42 -6.07 11.89 2.27
C LEU A 42 -6.04 13.11 1.33
N ARG A 43 -6.95 14.06 1.58
CA ARG A 43 -6.96 15.35 0.89
C ARG A 43 -5.61 16.05 1.08
N GLY A 44 -5.00 16.52 -0.01
CA GLY A 44 -3.68 17.18 0.01
C GLY A 44 -2.48 16.23 -0.06
N MET A 45 -2.65 14.90 0.11
CA MET A 45 -1.56 13.92 0.10
C MET A 45 -1.33 13.23 -1.24
N LYS A 46 -2.09 13.59 -2.27
CA LYS A 46 -2.06 12.89 -3.57
C LYS A 46 -0.66 12.85 -4.20
N HIS A 47 0.12 13.91 -4.07
CA HIS A 47 1.46 14.03 -4.63
C HIS A 47 2.51 13.15 -3.92
N HIS A 48 2.24 12.72 -2.70
CA HIS A 48 3.10 11.83 -1.94
C HIS A 48 2.76 10.34 -2.09
N ARG A 49 1.81 10.00 -2.96
CA ARG A 49 1.36 8.61 -3.12
C ARG A 49 2.00 7.97 -4.34
N THR A 50 2.75 6.90 -4.11
CA THR A 50 3.23 5.99 -5.17
C THR A 50 2.08 5.10 -5.65
N SER A 51 2.27 4.33 -6.73
CA SER A 51 1.41 3.17 -6.95
C SER A 51 1.60 2.11 -5.87
N VAL A 52 0.56 1.33 -5.60
CA VAL A 52 0.65 0.16 -4.69
C VAL A 52 1.64 -0.85 -5.26
N LYS A 53 1.71 -0.99 -6.59
CA LYS A 53 2.69 -1.88 -7.23
C LYS A 53 4.13 -1.49 -6.89
N LYS A 54 4.49 -0.20 -6.93
CA LYS A 54 5.83 0.26 -6.55
C LYS A 54 6.19 -0.15 -5.11
N GLY A 55 5.23 -0.04 -4.19
CA GLY A 55 5.43 -0.47 -2.80
C GLY A 55 5.63 -1.98 -2.67
N ILE A 56 4.91 -2.79 -3.45
CA ILE A 56 5.11 -4.24 -3.54
C ILE A 56 6.53 -4.55 -4.03
N ASP A 57 6.95 -3.92 -5.12
CA ASP A 57 8.26 -4.15 -5.74
C ASP A 57 9.40 -3.77 -4.77
N LEU A 58 9.31 -2.63 -4.08
CA LEU A 58 10.27 -2.20 -3.06
C LEU A 58 10.31 -3.16 -1.86
N SER A 59 9.15 -3.57 -1.35
CA SER A 59 9.07 -4.54 -0.24
C SER A 59 9.68 -5.88 -0.60
N ASN A 60 9.48 -6.35 -1.84
CA ASN A 60 10.09 -7.58 -2.35
C ASN A 60 11.61 -7.43 -2.48
N ALA A 61 12.10 -6.31 -3.04
CA ALA A 61 13.53 -6.02 -3.16
C ALA A 61 14.21 -6.01 -1.78
N LEU A 62 13.65 -5.30 -0.79
CA LEU A 62 14.14 -5.27 0.59
C LEU A 62 14.12 -6.65 1.25
N SER A 63 13.11 -7.47 0.94
CA SER A 63 13.00 -8.82 1.50
C SER A 63 14.00 -9.82 0.91
N SER A 64 14.46 -9.58 -0.31
CA SER A 64 15.35 -10.49 -1.08
C SER A 64 16.79 -10.02 -1.20
N CYS A 65 17.14 -8.81 -0.77
CA CYS A 65 18.50 -8.26 -0.91
C CYS A 65 19.55 -8.99 -0.04
N GLY A 66 19.14 -9.79 0.94
CA GLY A 66 20.03 -10.53 1.84
C GLY A 66 20.53 -9.72 3.05
N GLU A 67 20.32 -8.41 3.10
CA GLU A 67 20.76 -7.55 4.21
C GLU A 67 19.86 -7.66 5.44
N PHE A 68 18.59 -7.97 5.22
CA PHE A 68 17.59 -8.04 6.28
C PHE A 68 17.05 -9.44 6.48
N SER A 69 16.84 -9.81 7.74
CA SER A 69 16.23 -11.09 8.12
C SER A 69 15.18 -10.90 9.22
N GLY A 70 14.22 -11.82 9.27
CA GLY A 70 13.22 -11.87 10.35
C GLY A 70 12.52 -10.55 10.60
N ARG A 71 12.71 -9.97 11.77
CA ARG A 71 12.01 -8.76 12.25
C ARG A 71 12.50 -7.45 11.63
N ALA A 72 13.66 -7.48 10.95
CA ALA A 72 14.14 -6.31 10.20
C ALA A 72 13.41 -6.09 8.87
N LYS A 73 12.59 -7.06 8.44
CA LYS A 73 11.76 -6.96 7.21
C LYS A 73 10.43 -6.33 7.53
N ALA A 74 10.23 -5.08 7.12
CA ALA A 74 8.93 -4.41 7.24
C ALA A 74 7.89 -5.08 6.34
N LYS A 75 6.66 -5.24 6.84
CA LYS A 75 5.52 -5.71 6.06
C LYS A 75 4.88 -4.54 5.33
N TYR A 76 4.78 -4.62 4.00
CA TYR A 76 4.05 -3.61 3.25
C TYR A 76 2.55 -3.72 3.53
N CYS A 77 1.92 -2.60 3.86
CA CYS A 77 0.56 -2.57 4.40
C CYS A 77 -0.26 -1.39 3.86
N ILE A 78 -1.53 -1.64 3.62
CA ILE A 78 -2.53 -0.63 3.26
C ILE A 78 -3.52 -0.45 4.41
N LEU A 79 -3.84 0.80 4.75
CA LEU A 79 -4.99 1.15 5.60
C LEU A 79 -6.21 1.32 4.69
N SER A 80 -7.18 0.43 4.82
CA SER A 80 -8.41 0.40 4.04
C SER A 80 -9.64 0.57 4.93
N ASP A 81 -10.82 0.71 4.31
CA ASP A 81 -12.11 0.85 5.02
C ASP A 81 -12.48 -0.38 5.88
N ILE A 82 -11.82 -1.51 5.63
CA ILE A 82 -12.02 -2.73 6.44
C ILE A 82 -10.88 -3.03 7.40
N GLY A 83 -9.85 -2.18 7.44
CA GLY A 83 -8.70 -2.31 8.31
C GLY A 83 -7.37 -2.45 7.56
N LYS A 84 -6.34 -2.94 8.26
CA LYS A 84 -5.00 -3.13 7.71
C LYS A 84 -4.95 -4.38 6.84
N ILE A 85 -4.51 -4.22 5.59
CA ILE A 85 -4.27 -5.32 4.65
C ILE A 85 -2.77 -5.40 4.40
N ILE A 86 -2.15 -6.54 4.73
CA ILE A 86 -0.78 -6.83 4.31
C ILE A 86 -0.82 -7.15 2.81
N VAL A 87 0.03 -6.48 2.04
CA VAL A 87 -0.01 -6.53 0.59
C VAL A 87 1.08 -7.44 0.05
N TYR A 88 0.68 -8.40 -0.75
CA TYR A 88 1.53 -9.31 -1.52
C TYR A 88 1.23 -9.15 -3.02
N GLN A 89 1.94 -9.88 -3.88
CA GLN A 89 1.76 -9.80 -5.33
C GLN A 89 0.34 -10.18 -5.81
N ASP A 90 -0.30 -11.12 -5.11
CA ASP A 90 -1.63 -11.64 -5.40
C ASP A 90 -2.77 -10.88 -4.67
N THR A 91 -2.44 -9.86 -3.91
CA THR A 91 -3.44 -9.07 -3.17
C THR A 91 -4.29 -8.21 -4.09
N ILE A 92 -3.73 -7.73 -5.22
CA ILE A 92 -4.47 -6.93 -6.21
C ILE A 92 -5.12 -7.91 -7.18
N VAL A 93 -6.46 -7.97 -7.16
CA VAL A 93 -7.24 -8.92 -7.98
C VAL A 93 -7.93 -8.27 -9.16
N ASP A 94 -8.15 -6.94 -9.13
CA ASP A 94 -8.76 -6.18 -10.23
C ASP A 94 -8.33 -4.71 -10.23
N ARG A 95 -8.56 -4.01 -11.35
CA ARG A 95 -8.23 -2.60 -11.54
C ARG A 95 -9.33 -1.85 -12.29
N ARG A 96 -9.72 -0.69 -11.78
CA ARG A 96 -10.72 0.19 -12.38
C ARG A 96 -10.03 1.46 -12.89
N LYS A 97 -9.90 1.58 -14.23
CA LYS A 97 -9.17 2.68 -14.88
C LYS A 97 -9.85 4.06 -14.69
N LYS A 98 -11.21 4.11 -14.65
CA LYS A 98 -11.96 5.36 -14.61
C LYS A 98 -11.64 6.25 -13.41
N ASP A 99 -11.31 5.66 -12.26
CA ASP A 99 -11.03 6.34 -10.99
C ASP A 99 -9.67 5.96 -10.40
N ASN A 100 -8.86 5.21 -11.14
CA ASN A 100 -7.55 4.70 -10.71
C ASN A 100 -7.65 3.91 -9.40
N SER A 101 -8.68 3.08 -9.24
CA SER A 101 -8.81 2.21 -8.08
C SER A 101 -8.40 0.77 -8.39
N ILE A 102 -7.99 0.08 -7.33
CA ILE A 102 -7.63 -1.34 -7.35
C ILE A 102 -8.51 -2.11 -6.37
N LEU A 103 -8.88 -3.32 -6.71
CA LEU A 103 -9.59 -4.23 -5.82
C LEU A 103 -8.58 -5.08 -5.06
N LEU A 104 -8.61 -4.98 -3.75
CA LEU A 104 -7.71 -5.71 -2.86
C LEU A 104 -8.44 -6.87 -2.21
N LYS A 105 -7.90 -8.08 -2.36
CA LYS A 105 -8.30 -9.24 -1.57
C LYS A 105 -7.78 -9.07 -0.15
N SER A 106 -8.63 -9.28 0.85
CA SER A 106 -8.24 -9.25 2.25
C SER A 106 -8.30 -10.63 2.89
N GLY A 107 -7.70 -10.77 4.07
CA GLY A 107 -7.87 -11.94 4.91
C GLY A 107 -9.09 -11.86 5.85
N PHE A 108 -9.95 -10.83 5.68
CA PHE A 108 -11.12 -10.64 6.53
C PHE A 108 -12.35 -11.35 5.98
N ASN A 109 -13.17 -11.86 6.90
CA ASN A 109 -14.44 -12.48 6.59
C ASN A 109 -15.58 -11.74 7.28
N ILE A 110 -16.72 -11.57 6.59
CA ILE A 110 -17.87 -10.80 7.07
C ILE A 110 -18.48 -11.39 8.34
N GLU A 111 -18.60 -12.71 8.43
CA GLU A 111 -19.16 -13.39 9.61
C GLU A 111 -18.32 -13.14 10.86
N ASN A 112 -16.99 -13.26 10.73
CA ASN A 112 -16.08 -12.96 11.83
C ASN A 112 -16.14 -11.48 12.23
N ARG A 113 -16.30 -10.58 11.26
CA ARG A 113 -16.46 -9.15 11.51
C ARG A 113 -17.70 -8.87 12.33
N LEU A 114 -18.84 -9.41 11.94
CA LEU A 114 -20.11 -9.22 12.62
C LEU A 114 -20.17 -9.91 13.99
N LYS A 115 -19.46 -11.02 14.17
CA LYS A 115 -19.32 -11.67 15.47
C LYS A 115 -18.65 -10.74 16.51
N TRP A 116 -17.63 -10.00 16.11
CA TRP A 116 -16.91 -9.09 17.02
C TRP A 116 -17.52 -7.69 17.11
N ASN A 117 -18.20 -7.24 16.06
CA ASN A 117 -18.90 -5.95 16.01
C ASN A 117 -20.23 -6.12 15.27
N PRO A 118 -21.30 -6.54 15.96
CA PRO A 118 -22.61 -6.78 15.33
C PRO A 118 -23.24 -5.54 14.69
N SER A 119 -22.85 -4.34 15.12
CA SER A 119 -23.33 -3.08 14.55
C SER A 119 -22.50 -2.56 13.37
N TRP A 120 -21.45 -3.29 12.95
CA TRP A 120 -20.62 -2.88 11.84
C TRP A 120 -21.42 -2.88 10.52
N GLN A 121 -21.34 -1.77 9.82
CA GLN A 121 -21.96 -1.62 8.50
C GLN A 121 -20.92 -1.77 7.41
N LYS A 122 -21.23 -2.59 6.41
CA LYS A 122 -20.36 -2.81 5.25
C LYS A 122 -20.23 -1.52 4.44
N PRO A 123 -19.00 -0.97 4.25
CA PRO A 123 -18.80 0.16 3.35
C PRO A 123 -19.14 -0.17 1.89
N ASP A 124 -19.53 0.84 1.10
CA ASP A 124 -19.83 0.68 -0.33
C ASP A 124 -18.60 0.24 -1.15
N SER A 125 -17.39 0.54 -0.66
CA SER A 125 -16.14 0.11 -1.28
C SER A 125 -15.87 -1.40 -1.13
N VAL A 126 -16.68 -2.14 -0.34
CA VAL A 126 -16.45 -3.55 -0.01
C VAL A 126 -17.35 -4.48 -0.80
N GLU A 127 -16.73 -5.44 -1.46
CA GLU A 127 -17.36 -6.58 -2.12
C GLU A 127 -17.15 -7.85 -1.30
N LEU A 128 -18.02 -8.84 -1.47
CA LEU A 128 -17.93 -10.15 -0.83
C LEU A 128 -17.89 -11.23 -1.89
N ASP A 129 -17.09 -12.26 -1.67
CA ASP A 129 -17.21 -13.49 -2.44
C ASP A 129 -18.28 -14.43 -1.84
N GLU A 130 -18.49 -15.56 -2.48
CA GLU A 130 -19.45 -16.60 -2.06
C GLU A 130 -19.17 -17.17 -0.66
N ASN A 131 -17.93 -17.06 -0.18
CA ASN A 131 -17.49 -17.55 1.12
C ASN A 131 -17.47 -16.44 2.19
N GLY A 132 -17.93 -15.23 1.86
CA GLY A 132 -17.96 -14.08 2.76
C GLY A 132 -16.60 -13.43 2.96
N THR A 133 -15.58 -13.71 2.13
CA THR A 133 -14.30 -13.01 2.14
C THR A 133 -14.50 -11.59 1.64
N MET A 134 -13.92 -10.62 2.36
CA MET A 134 -14.04 -9.21 2.00
C MET A 134 -12.95 -8.80 0.99
N TYR A 135 -13.39 -8.13 -0.07
CA TYR A 135 -12.56 -7.41 -1.03
C TYR A 135 -12.86 -5.92 -0.88
N VAL A 136 -11.86 -5.05 -1.04
CA VAL A 136 -12.07 -3.62 -0.90
C VAL A 136 -11.47 -2.84 -2.06
N TRP A 137 -12.26 -1.94 -2.65
CA TRP A 137 -11.79 -0.97 -3.62
C TRP A 137 -10.96 0.11 -2.92
N TYR A 138 -9.76 0.34 -3.42
CA TYR A 138 -8.80 1.27 -2.86
C TYR A 138 -8.24 2.18 -3.95
N LEU A 139 -8.21 3.49 -3.69
CA LEU A 139 -7.64 4.46 -4.62
C LEU A 139 -6.13 4.24 -4.72
N ASP A 140 -5.62 3.93 -5.92
CA ASP A 140 -4.19 3.76 -6.16
C ASP A 140 -3.46 5.12 -6.25
N GLY A 141 -2.14 5.13 -6.10
CA GLY A 141 -1.29 6.24 -6.44
C GLY A 141 -0.86 6.22 -7.90
N LEU A 142 -0.07 7.19 -8.33
CA LEU A 142 0.47 7.28 -9.68
C LEU A 142 1.99 7.30 -9.65
N ASP A 143 2.62 6.48 -10.49
CA ASP A 143 4.05 6.53 -10.75
C ASP A 143 4.40 7.70 -11.68
N GLU A 144 5.65 8.16 -11.66
CA GLU A 144 6.10 9.36 -12.40
C GLU A 144 5.89 9.26 -13.92
N GLN A 145 6.11 8.08 -14.50
CA GLN A 145 5.97 7.85 -15.96
C GLN A 145 4.56 8.15 -16.51
N VAL A 146 3.52 8.02 -15.70
CA VAL A 146 2.14 8.33 -16.11
C VAL A 146 1.85 9.84 -16.07
N GLN A 147 2.64 10.62 -15.29
CA GLN A 147 2.48 12.08 -15.23
C GLN A 147 3.11 12.77 -16.44
N ASP A 148 4.26 12.25 -16.95
CA ASP A 148 4.94 12.82 -18.12
C ASP A 148 4.15 12.61 -19.41
N ILE A 149 3.54 11.45 -19.59
CA ILE A 149 2.65 11.19 -20.75
C ILE A 149 1.44 12.14 -20.76
N LYS A 150 0.87 12.47 -19.59
CA LYS A 150 -0.26 13.42 -19.52
C LYS A 150 0.17 14.86 -19.77
N LYS A 151 1.39 15.27 -19.40
CA LYS A 151 1.93 16.59 -19.72
C LYS A 151 2.23 16.76 -21.20
N GLU A 152 2.82 15.76 -21.84
CA GLU A 152 3.10 15.78 -23.29
C GLU A 152 1.80 15.80 -24.12
N THR A 153 0.79 15.02 -23.75
CA THR A 153 -0.51 15.01 -24.44
C THR A 153 -1.27 16.34 -24.25
N SER A 154 -1.11 17.04 -23.13
CA SER A 154 -1.73 18.36 -22.92
C SER A 154 -0.99 19.47 -23.67
N LEU A 155 0.30 19.36 -23.90
CA LEU A 155 1.10 20.29 -24.70
C LEU A 155 0.87 20.14 -26.20
N SER A 156 0.63 18.92 -26.69
CA SER A 156 0.33 18.65 -28.10
C SER A 156 -1.10 19.04 -28.53
N ALA A 157 -1.99 19.30 -27.58
CA ALA A 157 -3.37 19.77 -27.84
C ALA A 157 -3.50 21.31 -27.87
N GLN A 158 -2.40 22.06 -27.74
CA GLN A 158 -2.36 23.52 -27.79
C GLN A 158 -1.70 24.09 -29.07
N PHE A 159 -1.46 23.24 -30.10
CA PHE A 159 -0.98 23.69 -31.43
C PHE A 159 -1.96 23.31 -32.52
#